data_c80f98ca80699d26bd9e295285eaed8a
#
_entry.id   c80f98ca80699d26bd9e295285eaed8a
#
_cell.length_a   1.000
_cell.length_b   1.000
_cell.length_c   1.000
_cell.angle_alpha   90.00
_cell.angle_beta   90.00
_cell.angle_gamma   90.00
#
_symmetry.space_group_name_H-M   'P 1'
#
loop_
_entity.id
_entity.type
_entity.pdbx_description
1 polymer ?
#
loop_
_entity_poly.entity_id
_entity_poly.type
_entity_poly.pdbx_seq_one_letter_code
_entity_poly.pdbx_strand_id
1 'polypeptide(L)'
;DTLSLHDALPISHFAHVLNKGDKVEILYTKVRGQKMKGIKVVYEDDDIIVVDKESGILSMATDREREKTAYEMVKRYLKDKNPQNKVFIVHRLDRDTSGVMIFAKSEEMQQKLQSDWSNLVTERKYIAIVEGRVEKMEDTIESYLRENSVFITISISTATKRY
;
A
#
# COMPACT_ATOMS: atom_id res chain seq x y z
N ASP A 1 27.03 30.32 8.29
CA ASP A 1 26.94 28.86 8.14
C ASP A 1 25.85 28.56 7.11
N THR A 2 26.29 28.07 5.96
CA THR A 2 25.39 27.67 4.90
C THR A 2 24.94 26.24 5.21
N LEU A 3 23.74 26.08 5.73
CA LEU A 3 23.12 24.76 5.80
C LEU A 3 22.81 24.32 4.36
N SER A 4 23.67 23.49 3.80
CA SER A 4 23.40 22.82 2.55
C SER A 4 22.32 21.78 2.79
N LEU A 5 21.16 21.94 2.16
CA LEU A 5 20.03 20.99 2.24
C LEU A 5 20.35 19.60 1.66
N HIS A 6 21.59 19.36 1.21
CA HIS A 6 22.04 18.04 0.80
C HIS A 6 22.40 17.12 1.97
N ASP A 7 22.70 17.68 3.14
CA ASP A 7 23.09 16.94 4.35
C ASP A 7 22.14 17.17 5.54
N ALA A 8 21.17 18.08 5.41
CA ALA A 8 20.18 18.33 6.43
C ALA A 8 18.96 17.42 6.22
N LEU A 9 18.52 16.77 7.30
CA LEU A 9 17.18 16.19 7.36
C LEU A 9 16.17 17.27 6.94
N PRO A 10 15.17 16.95 6.10
CA PRO A 10 14.18 17.94 5.71
C PRO A 10 13.59 18.55 6.97
N ILE A 11 13.61 19.89 7.06
CA ILE A 11 12.97 20.62 8.15
C ILE A 11 11.48 20.42 8.00
N SER A 12 10.95 19.43 8.71
CA SER A 12 9.54 19.05 8.65
C SER A 12 8.69 19.75 9.71
N HIS A 13 9.27 20.69 10.46
CA HIS A 13 8.54 21.38 11.51
C HIS A 13 8.11 22.77 11.04
N PHE A 14 6.80 22.96 10.94
CA PHE A 14 6.14 24.22 10.56
C PHE A 14 6.55 25.44 11.45
N ALA A 15 7.08 25.20 12.63
CA ALA A 15 7.50 26.24 13.60
C ALA A 15 9.02 26.45 13.64
N HIS A 16 9.76 26.12 12.58
CA HIS A 16 11.19 26.41 12.54
C HIS A 16 11.44 27.90 12.44
N VAL A 17 12.15 28.46 13.43
CA VAL A 17 12.47 29.88 13.47
C VAL A 17 13.73 30.13 12.62
N LEU A 18 13.57 30.93 11.57
CA LEU A 18 14.69 31.34 10.71
C LEU A 18 15.48 32.48 11.37
N ASN A 19 16.79 32.38 11.33
CA ASN A 19 17.69 33.42 11.78
C ASN A 19 18.11 34.31 10.60
N LYS A 20 18.55 35.54 10.92
CA LYS A 20 19.07 36.47 9.89
C LYS A 20 20.31 35.85 9.25
N GLY A 21 20.20 35.58 7.94
CA GLY A 21 21.29 35.00 7.14
C GLY A 21 21.06 33.54 6.75
N ASP A 22 20.00 32.87 7.24
CA ASP A 22 19.63 31.57 6.80
C ASP A 22 19.18 31.60 5.34
N LYS A 23 19.66 30.64 4.56
CA LYS A 23 19.28 30.49 3.15
C LYS A 23 18.17 29.43 3.07
N VAL A 24 17.01 29.84 2.58
CA VAL A 24 15.88 28.93 2.37
C VAL A 24 15.78 28.61 0.89
N GLU A 25 15.83 27.34 0.56
CA GLU A 25 15.63 26.84 -0.80
C GLU A 25 14.32 26.05 -0.87
N ILE A 26 13.39 26.49 -1.70
CA ILE A 26 12.14 25.78 -1.93
C ILE A 26 12.34 24.81 -3.09
N LEU A 27 12.41 23.52 -2.78
CA LEU A 27 12.52 22.48 -3.78
C LEU A 27 11.13 22.09 -4.28
N TYR A 28 10.81 22.44 -5.51
CA TYR A 28 9.58 22.00 -6.20
C TYR A 28 9.67 20.56 -6.73
N THR A 29 10.81 19.90 -6.52
CA THR A 29 10.94 18.49 -6.89
C THR A 29 10.23 17.61 -5.87
N LYS A 30 9.32 16.75 -6.34
CA LYS A 30 8.74 15.67 -5.52
C LYS A 30 9.86 15.02 -4.71
N VAL A 31 9.76 15.10 -3.38
CA VAL A 31 10.67 14.35 -2.49
C VAL A 31 10.63 12.91 -2.97
N ARG A 32 11.75 12.41 -3.50
CA ARG A 32 11.87 10.99 -3.87
C ARG A 32 11.59 10.22 -2.59
N GLY A 33 10.45 9.51 -2.59
CA GLY A 33 9.97 8.83 -1.41
C GLY A 33 11.07 8.02 -0.74
N GLN A 34 11.22 8.16 0.56
CA GLN A 34 12.14 7.35 1.34
C GLN A 34 11.85 5.89 1.01
N LYS A 35 12.84 5.19 0.44
CA LYS A 35 12.71 3.78 0.09
C LYS A 35 12.73 2.99 1.40
N MET A 36 11.57 2.66 1.91
CA MET A 36 11.44 1.67 2.97
C MET A 36 11.81 0.30 2.37
N LYS A 37 12.60 -0.50 3.08
CA LYS A 37 12.98 -1.82 2.58
C LYS A 37 11.73 -2.69 2.40
N GLY A 38 11.35 -2.94 1.14
CA GLY A 38 10.19 -3.76 0.79
C GLY A 38 8.93 -3.01 0.37
N ILE A 39 8.87 -1.67 0.52
CA ILE A 39 7.82 -0.83 -0.03
C ILE A 39 8.37 0.49 -0.56
N LYS A 40 7.71 1.05 -1.57
CA LYS A 40 8.03 2.34 -2.16
C LYS A 40 6.77 3.19 -2.23
N VAL A 41 6.81 4.41 -1.70
CA VAL A 41 5.68 5.35 -1.85
C VAL A 41 5.60 5.79 -3.31
N VAL A 42 4.45 5.62 -3.92
CA VAL A 42 4.15 5.99 -5.32
C VAL A 42 3.39 7.30 -5.39
N TYR A 43 2.44 7.48 -4.47
CA TYR A 43 1.62 8.67 -4.37
C TYR A 43 1.22 8.92 -2.92
N GLU A 44 1.06 10.17 -2.55
CA GLU A 44 0.57 10.57 -1.23
C GLU A 44 -0.09 11.95 -1.33
N ASP A 45 -1.26 12.08 -0.73
CA ASP A 45 -1.97 13.34 -0.50
C ASP A 45 -2.51 13.40 0.95
N ASP A 46 -3.48 14.24 1.22
CA ASP A 46 -4.05 14.40 2.56
C ASP A 46 -4.94 13.22 2.97
N ASP A 47 -5.52 12.51 2.02
CA ASP A 47 -6.53 11.46 2.24
C ASP A 47 -5.97 10.05 2.12
N ILE A 48 -5.04 9.82 1.19
CA ILE A 48 -4.51 8.49 0.87
C ILE A 48 -2.98 8.46 0.75
N ILE A 49 -2.44 7.27 0.91
CA ILE A 49 -1.08 6.94 0.51
C ILE A 49 -1.08 5.66 -0.31
N VAL A 50 -0.40 5.71 -1.46
CA VAL A 50 -0.26 4.60 -2.39
C VAL A 50 1.18 4.13 -2.39
N VAL A 51 1.37 2.83 -2.23
CA VAL A 51 2.69 2.21 -2.20
C VAL A 51 2.78 1.08 -3.20
N ASP A 52 3.98 0.84 -3.69
CA ASP A 52 4.37 -0.37 -4.41
C ASP A 52 5.00 -1.32 -3.40
N LYS A 53 4.36 -2.47 -3.17
CA LYS A 53 4.76 -3.51 -2.23
C LYS A 53 5.61 -4.55 -2.96
N GLU A 54 6.79 -4.86 -2.43
CA GLU A 54 7.61 -5.97 -2.94
C GLU A 54 7.00 -7.33 -2.55
N SER A 55 7.29 -8.36 -3.34
CA SER A 55 7.00 -9.75 -3.00
C SER A 55 7.70 -10.15 -1.70
N GLY A 56 7.11 -11.06 -0.94
CA GLY A 56 7.62 -11.53 0.35
C GLY A 56 7.20 -10.66 1.55
N ILE A 57 6.61 -9.48 1.32
CA ILE A 57 6.12 -8.59 2.37
C ILE A 57 4.64 -8.85 2.64
N LEU A 58 4.28 -9.06 3.90
CA LEU A 58 2.88 -9.16 4.31
C LEU A 58 2.19 -7.80 4.23
N SER A 59 0.92 -7.79 3.83
CA SER A 59 0.11 -6.56 3.82
C SER A 59 -0.20 -6.06 5.23
N MET A 60 -0.51 -6.97 6.15
CA MET A 60 -0.82 -6.67 7.54
C MET A 60 -0.27 -7.77 8.47
N ALA A 61 -0.27 -7.49 9.76
CA ALA A 61 0.23 -8.39 10.79
C ALA A 61 -0.50 -9.73 10.84
N THR A 62 0.26 -10.76 11.16
CA THR A 62 -0.22 -12.09 11.54
C THR A 62 0.32 -12.42 12.94
N ASP A 63 -0.10 -13.53 13.52
CA ASP A 63 0.42 -13.99 14.82
C ASP A 63 1.94 -14.22 14.80
N ARG A 64 2.51 -14.54 13.65
CA ARG A 64 3.93 -14.88 13.47
C ARG A 64 4.81 -13.70 13.06
N GLU A 65 4.25 -12.70 12.38
CA GLU A 65 4.99 -11.54 11.89
C GLU A 65 4.15 -10.28 12.09
N ARG A 66 4.62 -9.39 12.96
CA ARG A 66 3.90 -8.15 13.32
C ARG A 66 4.56 -6.89 12.81
N GLU A 67 5.87 -6.89 12.65
CA GLU A 67 6.63 -5.67 12.38
C GLU A 67 6.94 -5.45 10.90
N LYS A 68 7.23 -6.55 10.16
CA LYS A 68 7.65 -6.48 8.76
C LYS A 68 6.46 -6.58 7.81
N THR A 69 5.51 -5.68 7.96
CA THR A 69 4.31 -5.62 7.12
C THR A 69 4.23 -4.26 6.42
N ALA A 70 3.56 -4.22 5.26
CA ALA A 70 3.35 -2.97 4.54
C ALA A 70 2.63 -1.95 5.42
N TYR A 71 1.65 -2.39 6.20
CA TYR A 71 0.91 -1.54 7.13
C TYR A 71 1.83 -0.89 8.18
N GLU A 72 2.67 -1.65 8.88
CA GLU A 72 3.56 -1.10 9.92
C GLU A 72 4.64 -0.19 9.31
N MET A 73 5.11 -0.49 8.10
CA MET A 73 6.06 0.35 7.40
C MET A 73 5.45 1.70 7.02
N VAL A 74 4.24 1.71 6.44
CA VAL A 74 3.49 2.93 6.10
C VAL A 74 3.15 3.73 7.35
N LYS A 75 2.71 3.05 8.41
CA LYS A 75 2.39 3.68 9.71
C LYS A 75 3.62 4.39 10.31
N ARG A 76 4.79 3.75 10.29
CA ARG A 76 6.03 4.36 10.75
C ARG A 76 6.39 5.58 9.91
N TYR A 77 6.38 5.44 8.59
CA TYR A 77 6.65 6.53 7.68
C TYR A 77 5.75 7.77 7.89
N LEU A 78 4.44 7.55 8.10
CA LEU A 78 3.51 8.65 8.36
C LEU A 78 3.72 9.26 9.74
N LYS A 79 4.03 8.45 10.76
CA LYS A 79 4.31 8.93 12.11
C LYS A 79 5.64 9.67 12.24
N ASP A 80 6.64 9.32 11.43
CA ASP A 80 7.91 10.05 11.36
C ASP A 80 7.70 11.49 10.82
N LYS A 81 6.70 11.66 9.93
CA LYS A 81 6.30 13.00 9.44
C LYS A 81 5.49 13.78 10.48
N ASN A 82 4.55 13.13 11.13
CA ASN A 82 3.74 13.70 12.20
C ASN A 82 3.22 12.57 13.10
N PRO A 83 3.53 12.58 14.42
CA PRO A 83 3.11 11.55 15.36
C PRO A 83 1.59 11.33 15.45
N GLN A 84 0.79 12.34 15.06
CA GLN A 84 -0.68 12.27 15.05
C GLN A 84 -1.23 11.59 13.79
N ASN A 85 -0.41 11.37 12.76
CA ASN A 85 -0.86 10.69 11.55
C ASN A 85 -1.31 9.27 11.85
N LYS A 86 -2.42 8.92 11.22
CA LYS A 86 -3.02 7.58 11.26
C LYS A 86 -2.94 6.95 9.87
N VAL A 87 -3.08 5.64 9.85
CA VAL A 87 -3.18 4.87 8.61
C VAL A 87 -4.19 3.75 8.80
N PHE A 88 -4.97 3.50 7.76
CA PHE A 88 -6.04 2.50 7.74
C PHE A 88 -5.89 1.65 6.49
N ILE A 89 -6.01 0.34 6.67
CA ILE A 89 -5.92 -0.58 5.55
C ILE A 89 -7.22 -0.59 4.77
N VAL A 90 -7.15 -0.48 3.46
CA VAL A 90 -8.31 -0.48 2.56
C VAL A 90 -8.51 -1.84 1.93
N HIS A 91 -7.44 -2.42 1.41
CA HIS A 91 -7.40 -3.74 0.80
C HIS A 91 -6.06 -4.42 1.09
N ARG A 92 -5.92 -5.65 0.63
CA ARG A 92 -4.68 -6.41 0.82
C ARG A 92 -4.21 -7.06 -0.47
N LEU A 93 -2.90 -7.28 -0.56
CA LEU A 93 -2.24 -8.20 -1.46
C LEU A 93 -1.70 -9.38 -0.64
N ASP A 94 -1.59 -10.53 -1.24
CA ASP A 94 -0.95 -11.66 -0.61
C ASP A 94 0.55 -11.41 -0.42
N ARG A 95 1.18 -12.22 0.43
CA ARG A 95 2.60 -12.07 0.77
C ARG A 95 3.49 -12.02 -0.47
N ASP A 96 3.30 -12.97 -1.37
CA ASP A 96 4.16 -13.15 -2.54
C ASP A 96 3.69 -12.34 -3.77
N THR A 97 2.54 -11.66 -3.66
CA THR A 97 2.06 -10.72 -4.65
C THR A 97 2.71 -9.37 -4.44
N SER A 98 3.45 -8.88 -5.43
CA SER A 98 3.95 -7.51 -5.48
C SER A 98 2.96 -6.58 -6.17
N GLY A 99 3.11 -5.27 -5.97
CA GLY A 99 2.34 -4.26 -6.69
C GLY A 99 1.66 -3.23 -5.79
N VAL A 100 0.71 -2.53 -6.38
CA VAL A 100 0.11 -1.32 -5.83
C VAL A 100 -0.85 -1.61 -4.69
N MET A 101 -0.64 -0.94 -3.55
CA MET A 101 -1.55 -0.93 -2.41
C MET A 101 -1.92 0.49 -2.01
N ILE A 102 -3.17 0.68 -1.62
CA ILE A 102 -3.73 1.94 -1.15
C ILE A 102 -4.03 1.82 0.35
N PHE A 103 -3.64 2.85 1.10
CA PHE A 103 -4.03 3.03 2.49
C PHE A 103 -4.73 4.37 2.63
N ALA A 104 -5.73 4.43 3.50
CA ALA A 104 -6.37 5.68 3.88
C ALA A 104 -5.67 6.33 5.06
N LYS A 105 -5.72 7.65 5.15
CA LYS A 105 -5.17 8.42 6.27
C LYS A 105 -6.22 8.77 7.32
N SER A 106 -7.50 8.55 7.00
CA SER A 106 -8.63 8.71 7.93
C SER A 106 -9.55 7.49 7.88
N GLU A 107 -10.32 7.29 8.94
CA GLU A 107 -11.33 6.23 9.02
C GLU A 107 -12.47 6.49 8.03
N GLU A 108 -12.85 7.76 7.87
CA GLU A 108 -13.86 8.17 6.91
C GLU A 108 -13.47 7.79 5.48
N MET A 109 -12.23 8.09 5.09
CA MET A 109 -11.71 7.73 3.78
C MET A 109 -11.60 6.21 3.60
N GLN A 110 -11.21 5.47 4.65
CA GLN A 110 -11.23 4.00 4.63
C GLN A 110 -12.61 3.46 4.32
N GLN A 111 -13.62 3.93 5.07
CA GLN A 111 -15.02 3.50 4.90
C GLN A 111 -15.54 3.84 3.50
N LYS A 112 -15.26 5.04 3.01
CA LYS A 112 -15.63 5.48 1.65
C LYS A 112 -15.03 4.58 0.59
N LEU A 113 -13.73 4.29 0.67
CA LEU A 113 -13.04 3.42 -0.30
C LEU A 113 -13.55 1.98 -0.24
N GLN A 114 -13.83 1.45 0.97
CA GLN A 114 -14.30 0.08 1.13
C GLN A 114 -15.76 -0.12 0.72
N SER A 115 -16.64 0.84 1.05
CA SER A 115 -18.07 0.74 0.73
C SER A 115 -18.37 0.85 -0.76
N ASP A 116 -17.56 1.58 -1.51
CA ASP A 116 -17.76 1.83 -2.93
C ASP A 116 -16.61 1.33 -3.81
N TRP A 117 -15.87 0.34 -3.32
CA TRP A 117 -14.65 -0.18 -3.94
C TRP A 117 -14.83 -0.54 -5.42
N SER A 118 -15.92 -1.20 -5.77
CA SER A 118 -16.18 -1.66 -7.13
C SER A 118 -16.42 -0.53 -8.12
N ASN A 119 -16.93 0.62 -7.67
CA ASN A 119 -17.15 1.79 -8.52
C ASN A 119 -15.92 2.69 -8.58
N LEU A 120 -15.16 2.78 -7.47
CA LEU A 120 -13.98 3.63 -7.38
C LEU A 120 -12.75 3.01 -8.04
N VAL A 121 -12.64 1.68 -8.01
CA VAL A 121 -11.53 0.93 -8.61
C VAL A 121 -12.00 0.30 -9.92
N THR A 122 -11.88 1.06 -11.00
CA THR A 122 -12.37 0.67 -12.32
C THR A 122 -11.58 -0.47 -12.96
N GLU A 123 -10.35 -0.70 -12.51
CA GLU A 123 -9.48 -1.72 -13.09
C GLU A 123 -8.56 -2.34 -12.03
N ARG A 124 -8.51 -3.68 -12.02
CA ARG A 124 -7.60 -4.47 -11.19
C ARG A 124 -6.87 -5.47 -12.07
N LYS A 125 -5.69 -5.09 -12.54
CA LYS A 125 -4.85 -5.92 -13.40
C LYS A 125 -3.73 -6.59 -12.62
N TYR A 126 -3.50 -7.86 -12.92
CA TYR A 126 -2.41 -8.65 -12.40
C TYR A 126 -1.65 -9.34 -13.54
N ILE A 127 -0.36 -9.50 -13.35
CA ILE A 127 0.49 -10.31 -14.22
C ILE A 127 0.90 -11.53 -13.43
N ALA A 128 0.67 -12.73 -13.97
CA ALA A 128 1.05 -13.99 -13.36
C ALA A 128 1.93 -14.81 -14.32
N ILE A 129 2.95 -15.47 -13.75
CA ILE A 129 3.73 -16.46 -14.45
C ILE A 129 3.15 -17.83 -14.08
N VAL A 130 2.78 -18.61 -15.08
CA VAL A 130 2.15 -19.92 -14.90
C VAL A 130 3.00 -21.02 -15.54
N GLU A 131 2.89 -22.24 -15.02
CA GLU A 131 3.49 -23.42 -15.65
C GLU A 131 2.71 -23.86 -16.89
N GLY A 132 3.42 -24.41 -17.86
CA GLY A 132 2.83 -24.98 -19.07
C GLY A 132 2.49 -23.94 -20.13
N ARG A 133 1.63 -24.35 -21.06
CA ARG A 133 1.18 -23.52 -22.17
C ARG A 133 -0.25 -23.06 -21.96
N VAL A 134 -0.45 -21.77 -22.02
CA VAL A 134 -1.81 -21.19 -22.03
C VAL A 134 -2.40 -21.40 -23.43
N GLU A 135 -3.44 -22.19 -23.53
CA GLU A 135 -4.04 -22.54 -24.83
C GLU A 135 -4.94 -21.45 -25.37
N LYS A 136 -5.69 -20.76 -24.49
CA LYS A 136 -6.59 -19.68 -24.83
C LYS A 136 -5.97 -18.34 -24.49
N MET A 137 -6.06 -17.39 -25.43
CA MET A 137 -5.56 -16.01 -25.21
C MET A 137 -6.41 -15.24 -24.21
N GLU A 138 -7.71 -15.55 -24.11
CA GLU A 138 -8.66 -14.95 -23.18
C GLU A 138 -9.62 -16.02 -22.67
N ASP A 139 -9.92 -15.99 -21.39
CA ASP A 139 -10.92 -16.85 -20.77
C ASP A 139 -11.48 -16.19 -19.51
N THR A 140 -12.65 -16.62 -19.05
CA THR A 140 -13.27 -16.16 -17.83
C THR A 140 -13.41 -17.35 -16.88
N ILE A 141 -12.90 -17.20 -15.67
CA ILE A 141 -13.03 -18.21 -14.63
C ILE A 141 -14.01 -17.69 -13.57
N GLU A 142 -15.13 -18.39 -13.42
CA GLU A 142 -16.11 -18.13 -12.37
C GLU A 142 -16.03 -19.25 -11.35
N SER A 143 -15.84 -18.91 -10.09
CA SER A 143 -15.78 -19.88 -9.00
C SER A 143 -16.33 -19.30 -7.71
N TYR A 144 -16.94 -20.17 -6.90
CA TYR A 144 -17.32 -19.82 -5.53
C TYR A 144 -16.16 -20.14 -4.59
N LEU A 145 -15.75 -19.16 -3.81
CA LEU A 145 -14.72 -19.34 -2.79
C LEU A 145 -15.38 -19.53 -1.42
N ARG A 146 -14.98 -20.55 -0.71
CA ARG A 146 -15.40 -20.80 0.68
C ARG A 146 -14.16 -20.95 1.55
N GLU A 147 -14.16 -20.26 2.66
CA GLU A 147 -13.17 -20.44 3.71
C GLU A 147 -13.64 -21.53 4.68
N ASN A 148 -12.77 -22.48 4.99
CA ASN A 148 -13.05 -23.53 5.97
C ASN A 148 -12.71 -23.06 7.40
N SER A 149 -13.00 -23.89 8.40
CA SER A 149 -12.78 -23.60 9.81
C SER A 149 -11.30 -23.41 10.20
N VAL A 150 -10.37 -23.77 9.33
CA VAL A 150 -8.91 -23.56 9.51
C VAL A 150 -8.36 -22.46 8.58
N PHE A 151 -9.23 -21.57 8.11
CA PHE A 151 -8.90 -20.42 7.26
C PHE A 151 -8.25 -20.77 5.91
N ILE A 152 -8.55 -21.95 5.37
CA ILE A 152 -8.12 -22.32 4.02
C ILE A 152 -9.25 -21.99 3.06
N THR A 153 -8.96 -21.17 2.05
CA THR A 153 -9.89 -20.86 0.98
C THR A 153 -9.90 -21.98 -0.04
N ILE A 154 -11.08 -22.54 -0.30
CA ILE A 154 -11.30 -23.60 -1.28
C ILE A 154 -12.16 -23.04 -2.41
N SER A 155 -11.77 -23.31 -3.65
CA SER A 155 -12.63 -23.08 -4.81
C SER A 155 -13.62 -24.23 -4.95
N ILE A 156 -14.92 -23.91 -4.97
CA ILE A 156 -15.99 -24.87 -5.20
C ILE A 156 -16.47 -24.63 -6.62
N SER A 157 -16.15 -25.56 -7.54
CA SER A 157 -16.80 -25.59 -8.85
C SER A 157 -18.21 -26.16 -8.65
N THR A 158 -19.25 -25.42 -9.01
CA THR A 158 -20.58 -25.97 -9.18
C THR A 158 -20.60 -26.85 -10.43
N ALA A 159 -20.15 -28.09 -10.27
CA ALA A 159 -20.53 -29.11 -11.22
C ALA A 159 -22.03 -29.34 -11.03
N THR A 160 -22.86 -28.67 -11.83
CA THR A 160 -24.28 -28.99 -11.92
C THR A 160 -24.40 -30.41 -12.48
N LYS A 161 -24.56 -31.39 -11.60
CA LYS A 161 -25.09 -32.69 -12.07
C LYS A 161 -26.48 -32.42 -12.57
N ARG A 162 -26.66 -32.41 -13.89
CA ARG A 162 -27.96 -32.62 -14.51
C ARG A 162 -28.25 -34.12 -14.36
N TYR A 163 -29.27 -34.47 -13.58
CA TYR A 163 -29.94 -35.77 -13.63
C TYR A 163 -30.94 -35.75 -14.79
#